data_049237619114a8b869a673ec8b098b4c
#
_entry.id   049237619114a8b869a673ec8b098b4c
#
_cell.length_a   1.000
_cell.length_b   1.000
_cell.length_c   1.000
_cell.angle_alpha   90.00
_cell.angle_beta   90.00
_cell.angle_gamma   90.00
#
_symmetry.space_group_name_H-M   'P 1'
#
loop_
_entity.id
_entity.type
_entity.pdbx_description
1 polymer ?
#
loop_
_entity_poly.entity_id
_entity_poly.type
_entity_poly.pdbx_seq_one_letter_code
_entity_poly.pdbx_strand_id
1 'polypeptide(L)'
;VETARANMKRRGETTEESTRSIVQNELMRVKIGAAHLLPKLQTLSRDVRRHRQIAGPNDQVDIMVYSLTQSNTPFIRINRENMIVFAADDDLDFLSRSRHWFADGTFRVSPIGYDQLYTIHGFINGEVFPVVYALLSERTEQSYQQLFQEILTLNAGLAPLSIVFDFELAAIRAFQNTFPTATVTGCMFHFGQFFWWKLQSEGFSERYRSEPDFAHLVKRLLALAF
;
A
#
# COMPACT_ATOMS: atom_id res chain seq x y z
N VAL A 1 -17.74 -20.39 -18.13
CA VAL A 1 -16.76 -19.40 -17.65
C VAL A 1 -17.41 -18.45 -16.65
N GLU A 2 -18.49 -17.77 -17.01
CA GLU A 2 -19.21 -16.87 -16.10
C GLU A 2 -19.71 -17.58 -14.84
N THR A 3 -20.28 -18.79 -15.00
CA THR A 3 -20.75 -19.61 -13.89
C THR A 3 -19.60 -19.95 -12.91
N ALA A 4 -18.42 -20.28 -13.40
CA ALA A 4 -17.26 -20.59 -12.57
C ALA A 4 -16.79 -19.35 -11.79
N ARG A 5 -16.75 -18.18 -12.44
CA ARG A 5 -16.42 -16.91 -11.76
C ARG A 5 -17.44 -16.53 -10.70
N ALA A 6 -18.73 -16.67 -11.01
CA ALA A 6 -19.81 -16.43 -10.06
C ALA A 6 -19.70 -17.36 -8.84
N ASN A 7 -19.43 -18.66 -9.06
CA ASN A 7 -19.22 -19.63 -7.99
C ASN A 7 -17.97 -19.30 -7.14
N MET A 8 -16.86 -18.89 -7.78
CA MET A 8 -15.66 -18.46 -7.05
C MET A 8 -15.95 -17.29 -6.12
N LYS A 9 -16.67 -16.28 -6.60
CA LYS A 9 -17.08 -15.13 -5.82
C LYS A 9 -17.96 -15.54 -4.65
N ARG A 10 -19.05 -16.25 -4.90
CA ARG A 10 -19.98 -16.73 -3.87
C ARG A 10 -19.27 -17.58 -2.80
N ARG A 11 -18.39 -18.53 -3.21
CA ARG A 11 -17.62 -19.33 -2.25
C ARG A 11 -16.63 -18.48 -1.44
N GLY A 12 -16.05 -17.45 -2.06
CA GLY A 12 -15.24 -16.48 -1.33
C GLY A 12 -16.02 -15.76 -0.23
N GLU A 13 -17.29 -15.48 -0.44
CA GLU A 13 -18.19 -14.82 0.51
C GLU A 13 -18.72 -15.75 1.61
N THR A 14 -18.92 -17.03 1.31
CA THR A 14 -19.70 -17.93 2.16
C THR A 14 -18.89 -19.05 2.84
N THR A 15 -17.59 -19.21 2.52
CA THR A 15 -16.79 -20.33 3.04
C THR A 15 -15.42 -19.88 3.56
N GLU A 16 -14.89 -20.64 4.52
CA GLU A 16 -13.53 -20.48 5.07
C GLU A 16 -12.45 -21.16 4.19
N GLU A 17 -12.82 -21.71 3.03
CA GLU A 17 -11.86 -22.35 2.12
C GLU A 17 -10.76 -21.38 1.68
N SER A 18 -9.52 -21.86 1.53
CA SER A 18 -8.46 -21.00 1.02
C SER A 18 -8.78 -20.47 -0.39
N THR A 19 -8.39 -19.23 -0.69
CA THR A 19 -8.57 -18.64 -2.03
C THR A 19 -8.00 -19.55 -3.13
N ARG A 20 -6.86 -20.22 -2.85
CA ARG A 20 -6.23 -21.16 -3.79
C ARG A 20 -7.13 -22.38 -4.03
N SER A 21 -7.69 -22.96 -2.97
CA SER A 21 -8.60 -24.11 -3.05
C SER A 21 -9.86 -23.78 -3.86
N ILE A 22 -10.50 -22.63 -3.59
CA ILE A 22 -11.67 -22.17 -4.32
C ILE A 22 -11.36 -22.06 -5.83
N VAL A 23 -10.29 -21.36 -6.18
CA VAL A 23 -9.90 -21.14 -7.58
C VAL A 23 -9.57 -22.47 -8.26
N GLN A 24 -8.77 -23.33 -7.64
CA GLN A 24 -8.40 -24.63 -8.21
C GLN A 24 -9.63 -25.53 -8.44
N ASN A 25 -10.50 -25.65 -7.45
CA ASN A 25 -11.68 -26.50 -7.52
C ASN A 25 -12.67 -26.04 -8.62
N GLU A 26 -12.87 -24.74 -8.77
CA GLU A 26 -13.75 -24.23 -9.83
C GLU A 26 -13.11 -24.32 -11.22
N LEU A 27 -11.78 -24.20 -11.33
CA LEU A 27 -11.06 -24.39 -12.59
C LEU A 27 -11.17 -25.83 -13.09
N MET A 28 -11.12 -26.84 -12.20
CA MET A 28 -11.30 -28.25 -12.57
C MET A 28 -12.69 -28.54 -13.15
N ARG A 29 -13.68 -27.73 -12.81
CA ARG A 29 -15.07 -27.86 -13.33
C ARG A 29 -15.26 -27.21 -14.70
N VAL A 30 -14.33 -26.38 -15.15
CA VAL A 30 -14.40 -25.72 -16.45
C VAL A 30 -13.96 -26.70 -17.53
N LYS A 31 -14.76 -26.84 -18.59
CA LYS A 31 -14.43 -27.68 -19.75
C LYS A 31 -13.09 -27.19 -20.36
N ILE A 32 -12.21 -28.12 -20.71
CA ILE A 32 -10.86 -27.83 -21.26
C ILE A 32 -10.92 -26.84 -22.43
N GLY A 33 -11.89 -26.96 -23.31
CA GLY A 33 -12.08 -26.05 -24.45
C GLY A 33 -12.46 -24.60 -24.09
N ALA A 34 -12.87 -24.33 -22.85
CA ALA A 34 -13.24 -22.98 -22.38
C ALA A 34 -12.20 -22.35 -21.46
N ALA A 35 -11.11 -23.03 -21.19
CA ALA A 35 -10.07 -22.58 -20.26
C ALA A 35 -9.37 -21.27 -20.74
N HIS A 36 -9.23 -21.09 -22.07
CA HIS A 36 -8.62 -19.90 -22.68
C HIS A 36 -9.45 -18.62 -22.49
N LEU A 37 -10.75 -18.75 -22.17
CA LEU A 37 -11.64 -17.63 -21.91
C LEU A 37 -11.58 -17.14 -20.46
N LEU A 38 -10.85 -17.83 -19.60
CA LEU A 38 -10.70 -17.45 -18.20
C LEU A 38 -9.63 -16.37 -18.03
N PRO A 39 -9.85 -15.39 -17.13
CA PRO A 39 -8.82 -14.47 -16.72
C PRO A 39 -7.60 -15.21 -16.11
N LYS A 40 -6.45 -14.53 -16.06
CA LYS A 40 -5.25 -15.07 -15.40
C LYS A 40 -5.56 -15.49 -13.96
N LEU A 41 -4.91 -16.55 -13.47
CA LEU A 41 -5.06 -17.08 -12.10
C LEU A 41 -4.96 -16.00 -11.01
N GLN A 42 -4.05 -15.04 -11.21
CA GLN A 42 -3.89 -13.92 -10.28
C GLN A 42 -5.14 -13.02 -10.22
N THR A 43 -5.80 -12.80 -11.36
CA THR A 43 -7.05 -12.01 -11.42
C THR A 43 -8.18 -12.75 -10.73
N LEU A 44 -8.34 -14.07 -10.98
CA LEU A 44 -9.34 -14.88 -10.29
C LEU A 44 -9.12 -14.92 -8.79
N SER A 45 -7.87 -15.09 -8.35
CA SER A 45 -7.52 -15.07 -6.92
C SER A 45 -7.78 -13.71 -6.26
N ARG A 46 -7.54 -12.62 -6.99
CA ARG A 46 -7.85 -11.26 -6.52
C ARG A 46 -9.36 -11.05 -6.40
N ASP A 47 -10.13 -11.51 -7.39
CA ASP A 47 -11.60 -11.42 -7.37
C ASP A 47 -12.19 -12.16 -6.16
N VAL A 48 -11.72 -13.39 -5.88
CA VAL A 48 -12.14 -14.16 -4.69
C VAL A 48 -11.81 -13.43 -3.39
N ARG A 49 -10.58 -12.91 -3.26
CA ARG A 49 -10.17 -12.16 -2.06
C ARG A 49 -11.00 -10.90 -1.85
N ARG A 50 -11.25 -10.14 -2.91
CA ARG A 50 -12.08 -8.92 -2.86
C ARG A 50 -13.49 -9.25 -2.38
N HIS A 51 -14.11 -10.30 -2.92
CA HIS A 51 -15.45 -10.71 -2.50
C HIS A 51 -15.49 -11.23 -1.07
N ARG A 52 -14.44 -11.93 -0.61
CA ARG A 52 -14.31 -12.34 0.79
C ARG A 52 -14.20 -11.15 1.74
N GLN A 53 -13.46 -10.10 1.35
CA GLN A 53 -13.36 -8.86 2.14
C GLN A 53 -14.70 -8.11 2.21
N ILE A 54 -15.53 -8.18 1.16
CA ILE A 54 -16.85 -7.54 1.13
C ILE A 54 -17.87 -8.32 1.97
N ALA A 55 -17.77 -9.67 2.00
CA ALA A 55 -18.70 -10.58 2.65
C ALA A 55 -18.19 -11.14 4.00
N GLY A 56 -16.97 -10.78 4.40
CA GLY A 56 -16.43 -11.14 5.71
C GLY A 56 -17.45 -10.81 6.81
N PRO A 57 -17.45 -11.56 7.94
CA PRO A 57 -18.26 -11.17 9.07
C PRO A 57 -18.08 -9.67 9.25
N ASN A 58 -19.12 -9.00 9.65
CA ASN A 58 -19.19 -7.55 9.85
C ASN A 58 -18.19 -7.15 10.97
N ASP A 59 -16.94 -7.51 10.80
CA ASP A 59 -15.79 -6.98 11.51
C ASP A 59 -15.58 -5.54 10.98
N GLN A 60 -16.57 -4.70 11.31
CA GLN A 60 -16.23 -3.34 11.64
C GLN A 60 -15.19 -3.51 12.75
N VAL A 61 -13.92 -3.55 12.31
CA VAL A 61 -12.82 -3.43 13.27
C VAL A 61 -13.20 -2.21 14.09
N ASP A 62 -13.52 -2.44 15.37
CA ASP A 62 -13.80 -1.31 16.26
C ASP A 62 -12.48 -0.55 16.42
N ILE A 63 -12.28 0.41 15.51
CA ILE A 63 -11.08 1.22 15.43
C ILE A 63 -10.82 1.91 16.77
N MET A 64 -11.87 2.11 17.57
CA MET A 64 -11.78 2.72 18.90
C MET A 64 -11.02 1.85 19.92
N VAL A 65 -10.88 0.54 19.67
CA VAL A 65 -10.00 -0.34 20.46
C VAL A 65 -8.54 0.17 20.41
N TYR A 66 -8.16 0.84 19.31
CA TYR A 66 -6.82 1.43 19.13
C TYR A 66 -6.75 2.91 19.56
N SER A 67 -7.70 3.40 20.36
CA SER A 67 -7.71 4.81 20.81
C SER A 67 -6.54 5.16 21.74
N LEU A 68 -5.99 4.16 22.42
CA LEU A 68 -4.89 4.33 23.37
C LEU A 68 -3.68 3.43 22.99
N THR A 69 -2.51 3.88 23.36
CA THR A 69 -1.27 3.07 23.34
C THR A 69 -1.28 2.02 24.45
N GLN A 70 -0.31 1.11 24.46
CA GLN A 70 -0.10 0.18 25.57
C GLN A 70 0.22 0.89 26.90
N SER A 71 0.77 2.10 26.83
CA SER A 71 1.04 2.97 27.99
C SER A 71 -0.18 3.81 28.39
N ASN A 72 -1.36 3.54 27.84
CA ASN A 72 -2.61 4.22 28.13
C ASN A 72 -2.63 5.73 27.78
N THR A 73 -1.81 6.12 26.78
CA THR A 73 -1.79 7.49 26.23
C THR A 73 -2.59 7.54 24.92
N PRO A 74 -3.14 8.71 24.50
CA PRO A 74 -3.91 8.83 23.26
C PRO A 74 -3.10 8.38 22.05
N PHE A 75 -3.68 7.49 21.21
CA PHE A 75 -3.09 7.04 19.97
C PHE A 75 -3.89 7.48 18.74
N ILE A 76 -5.23 7.51 18.80
CA ILE A 76 -6.03 8.21 17.79
C ILE A 76 -5.89 9.71 18.03
N ARG A 77 -5.28 10.40 17.07
CA ARG A 77 -5.06 11.87 17.14
C ARG A 77 -6.09 12.64 16.33
N ILE A 78 -6.56 12.03 15.26
CA ILE A 78 -7.56 12.60 14.37
C ILE A 78 -8.55 11.51 14.02
N ASN A 79 -9.83 11.83 14.13
CA ASN A 79 -10.92 10.93 13.77
C ASN A 79 -11.96 11.74 12.98
N ARG A 80 -11.94 11.59 11.66
CA ARG A 80 -12.86 12.21 10.70
C ARG A 80 -13.47 11.13 9.82
N GLU A 81 -14.57 11.42 9.17
CA GLU A 81 -15.25 10.49 8.27
C GLU A 81 -14.36 9.93 7.17
N ASN A 82 -13.49 10.77 6.62
CA ASN A 82 -12.59 10.41 5.51
C ASN A 82 -11.16 10.05 5.93
N MET A 83 -10.83 10.22 7.23
CA MET A 83 -9.45 10.02 7.70
C MET A 83 -9.39 9.73 9.19
N ILE A 84 -8.61 8.72 9.57
CA ILE A 84 -8.21 8.49 10.97
C ILE A 84 -6.70 8.48 11.04
N VAL A 85 -6.11 9.25 11.96
CA VAL A 85 -4.67 9.30 12.16
C VAL A 85 -4.31 8.80 13.56
N PHE A 86 -3.34 7.88 13.59
CA PHE A 86 -2.79 7.30 14.79
C PHE A 86 -1.31 7.72 14.92
N ALA A 87 -0.94 8.22 16.09
CA ALA A 87 0.44 8.52 16.46
C ALA A 87 0.52 8.71 17.98
N ALA A 88 1.56 8.20 18.63
CA ALA A 88 1.87 8.58 20.01
C ALA A 88 2.59 9.94 20.05
N ASP A 89 2.62 10.59 21.22
CA ASP A 89 3.36 11.85 21.38
C ASP A 89 4.87 11.62 21.17
N ASP A 90 5.42 10.54 21.72
CA ASP A 90 6.82 10.15 21.51
C ASP A 90 7.15 9.88 20.04
N ASP A 91 6.20 9.35 19.26
CA ASP A 91 6.35 9.12 17.82
C ASP A 91 6.42 10.44 17.05
N LEU A 92 5.58 11.42 17.39
CA LEU A 92 5.61 12.76 16.79
C LEU A 92 6.89 13.51 17.16
N ASP A 93 7.37 13.37 18.41
CA ASP A 93 8.64 13.92 18.83
C ASP A 93 9.82 13.24 18.14
N PHE A 94 9.76 11.93 17.93
CA PHE A 94 10.74 11.21 17.12
C PHE A 94 10.74 11.73 15.67
N LEU A 95 9.56 11.90 15.07
CA LEU A 95 9.43 12.38 13.70
C LEU A 95 9.98 13.81 13.55
N SER A 96 9.79 14.68 14.55
CA SER A 96 10.34 16.06 14.54
C SER A 96 11.86 16.11 14.55
N ARG A 97 12.50 15.13 15.18
CA ARG A 97 13.97 14.97 15.19
C ARG A 97 14.50 14.23 13.95
N SER A 98 13.62 13.54 13.22
CA SER A 98 13.99 12.84 12.00
C SER A 98 14.06 13.81 10.83
N ARG A 99 15.24 13.93 10.22
CA ARG A 99 15.44 14.78 9.03
C ARG A 99 15.06 14.10 7.71
N HIS A 100 14.97 12.78 7.71
CA HIS A 100 14.69 11.97 6.55
C HIS A 100 13.48 11.09 6.83
N TRP A 101 12.45 11.23 5.99
CA TRP A 101 11.21 10.51 6.13
C TRP A 101 11.03 9.51 5.00
N PHE A 102 10.17 8.53 5.23
CA PHE A 102 9.68 7.61 4.21
C PHE A 102 8.17 7.52 4.33
N ALA A 103 7.49 7.41 3.22
CA ALA A 103 6.04 7.25 3.23
C ALA A 103 5.62 6.17 2.22
N ASP A 104 4.67 5.35 2.63
CA ASP A 104 4.15 4.22 1.85
C ASP A 104 2.67 3.98 2.12
N GLY A 105 1.94 3.62 1.08
CA GLY A 105 0.53 3.27 1.13
C GLY A 105 0.29 1.76 0.97
N THR A 106 -0.33 1.14 1.94
CA THR A 106 -0.69 -0.29 1.90
C THR A 106 -2.20 -0.46 1.74
N PHE A 107 -2.62 -1.13 0.64
CA PHE A 107 -4.04 -1.28 0.29
C PHE A 107 -4.67 -2.57 0.83
N ARG A 108 -3.86 -3.60 1.10
CA ARG A 108 -4.34 -4.96 1.38
C ARG A 108 -4.81 -5.18 2.81
N VAL A 109 -4.40 -4.31 3.72
CA VAL A 109 -4.69 -4.38 5.16
C VAL A 109 -5.66 -3.30 5.61
N SER A 110 -6.13 -2.47 4.67
CA SER A 110 -7.06 -1.39 4.98
C SER A 110 -8.43 -1.95 5.39
N PRO A 111 -9.02 -1.48 6.51
CA PRO A 111 -10.37 -1.85 6.91
C PRO A 111 -11.42 -1.41 5.89
N ILE A 112 -12.62 -2.01 5.96
CA ILE A 112 -13.75 -1.59 5.13
C ILE A 112 -14.08 -0.12 5.41
N GLY A 113 -14.28 0.64 4.33
CA GLY A 113 -14.52 2.10 4.38
C GLY A 113 -13.28 2.96 4.14
N TYR A 114 -12.10 2.35 4.10
CA TYR A 114 -10.85 3.04 3.78
C TYR A 114 -10.14 2.38 2.59
N ASP A 115 -9.61 3.21 1.69
CA ASP A 115 -8.87 2.75 0.51
C ASP A 115 -7.47 2.24 0.86
N GLN A 116 -6.85 2.83 1.88
CA GLN A 116 -5.48 2.49 2.26
C GLN A 116 -5.16 2.77 3.73
N LEU A 117 -4.17 2.04 4.23
CA LEU A 117 -3.38 2.40 5.38
C LEU A 117 -2.11 3.10 4.87
N TYR A 118 -1.99 4.39 5.13
CA TYR A 118 -0.82 5.18 4.78
C TYR A 118 0.10 5.32 6.00
N THR A 119 1.39 5.08 5.83
CA THR A 119 2.35 5.07 6.93
C THR A 119 3.48 6.06 6.66
N ILE A 120 3.81 6.90 7.66
CA ILE A 120 4.97 7.78 7.62
C ILE A 120 6.00 7.24 8.61
N HIS A 121 7.24 7.13 8.15
CA HIS A 121 8.36 6.62 8.91
C HIS A 121 9.40 7.73 9.09
N GLY A 122 10.03 7.76 10.25
CA GLY A 122 11.21 8.58 10.53
C GLY A 122 12.49 7.76 10.48
N PHE A 123 13.61 8.38 10.09
CA PHE A 123 14.94 7.78 10.07
C PHE A 123 15.85 8.47 11.07
N ILE A 124 16.37 7.71 12.05
CA ILE A 124 17.33 8.18 13.05
C ILE A 124 18.35 7.07 13.32
N ASN A 125 19.62 7.42 13.41
CA ASN A 125 20.72 6.51 13.77
C ASN A 125 20.84 5.25 12.91
N GLY A 126 20.50 5.33 11.63
CA GLY A 126 20.59 4.18 10.72
C GLY A 126 19.36 3.28 10.69
N GLU A 127 18.33 3.59 11.46
CA GLU A 127 17.11 2.79 11.56
C GLU A 127 15.88 3.58 11.12
N VAL A 128 14.89 2.87 10.55
CA VAL A 128 13.62 3.44 10.07
C VAL A 128 12.49 2.90 10.93
N PHE A 129 11.71 3.79 11.52
CA PHE A 129 10.58 3.44 12.38
C PHE A 129 9.28 4.02 11.81
N PRO A 130 8.20 3.22 11.72
CA PRO A 130 6.87 3.74 11.41
C PRO A 130 6.33 4.49 12.64
N VAL A 131 5.90 5.73 12.43
CA VAL A 131 5.53 6.64 13.53
C VAL A 131 4.15 7.28 13.36
N VAL A 132 3.68 7.44 12.13
CA VAL A 132 2.31 7.90 11.86
C VAL A 132 1.62 6.89 10.97
N TYR A 133 0.40 6.53 11.34
CA TYR A 133 -0.46 5.65 10.56
C TYR A 133 -1.76 6.41 10.26
N ALA A 134 -2.17 6.42 8.99
CA ALA A 134 -3.40 7.06 8.57
C ALA A 134 -4.26 6.11 7.75
N LEU A 135 -5.50 5.94 8.15
CA LEU A 135 -6.53 5.32 7.33
C LEU A 135 -7.15 6.41 6.47
N LEU A 136 -7.08 6.29 5.16
CA LEU A 136 -7.61 7.26 4.20
C LEU A 136 -8.69 6.59 3.34
N SER A 137 -9.86 7.25 3.20
CA SER A 137 -10.94 6.77 2.34
C SER A 137 -10.72 7.11 0.87
N GLU A 138 -9.80 8.02 0.56
CA GLU A 138 -9.49 8.48 -0.78
C GLU A 138 -7.99 8.70 -0.96
N ARG A 139 -7.52 8.59 -2.21
CA ARG A 139 -6.12 8.78 -2.62
C ARG A 139 -5.97 10.05 -3.45
N THR A 140 -6.62 11.12 -3.05
CA THR A 140 -6.58 12.41 -3.73
C THR A 140 -5.48 13.30 -3.17
N GLU A 141 -4.98 14.23 -3.96
CA GLU A 141 -4.04 15.25 -3.49
C GLU A 141 -4.59 16.01 -2.28
N GLN A 142 -5.89 16.30 -2.28
CA GLN A 142 -6.56 16.97 -1.17
C GLN A 142 -6.53 16.15 0.12
N SER A 143 -6.77 14.83 0.05
CA SER A 143 -6.71 13.93 1.22
C SER A 143 -5.31 13.87 1.81
N TYR A 144 -4.28 13.77 0.98
CA TYR A 144 -2.89 13.81 1.44
C TYR A 144 -2.49 15.17 2.00
N GLN A 145 -2.92 16.26 1.36
CA GLN A 145 -2.64 17.60 1.87
C GLN A 145 -3.29 17.81 3.25
N GLN A 146 -4.52 17.36 3.42
CA GLN A 146 -5.18 17.36 4.72
C GLN A 146 -4.39 16.56 5.76
N LEU A 147 -3.94 15.33 5.42
CA LEU A 147 -3.12 14.52 6.31
C LEU A 147 -1.86 15.26 6.75
N PHE A 148 -1.07 15.82 5.82
CA PHE A 148 0.19 16.50 6.16
C PHE A 148 -0.04 17.78 6.98
N GLN A 149 -1.11 18.52 6.71
CA GLN A 149 -1.48 19.69 7.51
C GLN A 149 -1.90 19.31 8.93
N GLU A 150 -2.68 18.23 9.08
CA GLU A 150 -3.13 17.75 10.39
C GLU A 150 -1.94 17.28 11.24
N ILE A 151 -1.01 16.52 10.69
CA ILE A 151 0.18 16.09 11.47
C ILE A 151 1.06 17.28 11.84
N LEU A 152 1.18 18.28 10.97
CA LEU A 152 1.90 19.52 11.26
C LEU A 152 1.22 20.33 12.39
N THR A 153 -0.11 20.27 12.47
CA THR A 153 -0.86 20.87 13.59
C THR A 153 -0.62 20.13 14.91
N LEU A 154 -0.45 18.79 14.85
CA LEU A 154 -0.14 17.99 16.03
C LEU A 154 1.28 18.28 16.57
N ASN A 155 2.25 18.55 15.69
CA ASN A 155 3.59 18.95 16.07
C ASN A 155 4.17 19.94 15.05
N ALA A 156 4.15 21.23 15.40
CA ALA A 156 4.65 22.32 14.55
C ALA A 156 6.20 22.28 14.34
N GLY A 157 6.92 21.43 15.08
CA GLY A 157 8.36 21.22 14.92
C GLY A 157 8.73 20.27 13.77
N LEU A 158 7.77 19.73 13.04
CA LEU A 158 8.00 18.85 11.90
C LEU A 158 8.62 19.61 10.73
N ALA A 159 9.88 19.32 10.41
CA ALA A 159 10.65 19.99 9.36
C ALA A 159 11.63 19.01 8.67
N PRO A 160 11.11 18.08 7.85
CA PRO A 160 11.98 17.13 7.16
C PRO A 160 12.87 17.82 6.13
N LEU A 161 14.10 17.32 5.94
CA LEU A 161 14.97 17.70 4.83
C LEU A 161 14.64 16.93 3.56
N SER A 162 14.26 15.66 3.71
CA SER A 162 13.88 14.84 2.58
C SER A 162 12.84 13.81 2.95
N ILE A 163 12.12 13.36 1.93
CA ILE A 163 11.21 12.23 2.03
C ILE A 163 11.35 11.31 0.81
N VAL A 164 11.23 10.02 1.06
CA VAL A 164 11.15 8.99 0.01
C VAL A 164 9.70 8.55 -0.11
N PHE A 165 9.14 8.65 -1.33
CA PHE A 165 7.80 8.19 -1.66
C PHE A 165 7.83 6.97 -2.59
N ASP A 166 6.72 6.21 -2.61
CA ASP A 166 6.32 5.54 -3.83
C ASP A 166 6.01 6.59 -4.93
N PHE A 167 5.72 6.16 -6.15
CA PHE A 167 5.49 7.11 -7.28
C PHE A 167 4.05 7.63 -7.33
N GLU A 168 3.40 7.84 -6.17
CA GLU A 168 2.06 8.41 -6.09
C GLU A 168 2.09 9.94 -6.18
N LEU A 169 1.80 10.47 -7.36
CA LEU A 169 1.88 11.91 -7.65
C LEU A 169 1.01 12.78 -6.74
N ALA A 170 -0.16 12.27 -6.31
CA ALA A 170 -1.05 12.98 -5.41
C ALA A 170 -0.38 13.24 -4.05
N ALA A 171 0.25 12.22 -3.47
CA ALA A 171 0.98 12.33 -2.21
C ALA A 171 2.21 13.25 -2.34
N ILE A 172 2.97 13.11 -3.44
CA ILE A 172 4.15 13.93 -3.72
C ILE A 172 3.79 15.41 -3.78
N ARG A 173 2.76 15.79 -4.55
CA ARG A 173 2.32 17.18 -4.68
C ARG A 173 1.82 17.75 -3.36
N ALA A 174 0.99 17.00 -2.65
CA ALA A 174 0.48 17.40 -1.34
C ALA A 174 1.62 17.66 -0.34
N PHE A 175 2.63 16.78 -0.33
CA PHE A 175 3.79 16.95 0.53
C PHE A 175 4.62 18.17 0.16
N GLN A 176 4.92 18.39 -1.13
CA GLN A 176 5.67 19.56 -1.61
C GLN A 176 4.96 20.87 -1.28
N ASN A 177 3.62 20.89 -1.32
CA ASN A 177 2.83 22.05 -0.91
C ASN A 177 2.91 22.33 0.58
N THR A 178 3.04 21.30 1.41
CA THR A 178 3.11 21.43 2.89
C THR A 178 4.54 21.67 3.38
N PHE A 179 5.54 21.02 2.77
CA PHE A 179 6.96 21.10 3.12
C PHE A 179 7.81 21.51 1.90
N PRO A 180 7.71 22.78 1.44
CA PRO A 180 8.29 23.20 0.16
C PRO A 180 9.83 23.19 0.15
N THR A 181 10.48 23.17 1.30
CA THR A 181 11.95 23.12 1.42
C THR A 181 12.52 21.71 1.43
N ALA A 182 11.66 20.70 1.56
CA ALA A 182 12.09 19.30 1.62
C ALA A 182 12.33 18.72 0.22
N THR A 183 13.39 17.94 0.07
CA THR A 183 13.67 17.18 -1.16
C THR A 183 12.80 15.94 -1.23
N VAL A 184 12.13 15.73 -2.35
CA VAL A 184 11.36 14.51 -2.62
C VAL A 184 12.18 13.55 -3.49
N THR A 185 12.25 12.28 -3.08
CA THR A 185 12.95 11.21 -3.81
C THR A 185 11.99 10.04 -4.04
N GLY A 186 12.15 9.34 -5.16
CA GLY A 186 11.39 8.11 -5.43
C GLY A 186 11.96 6.91 -4.67
N CYS A 187 11.12 5.95 -4.33
CA CYS A 187 11.54 4.70 -3.70
C CYS A 187 12.20 3.77 -4.73
N MET A 188 13.46 3.42 -4.50
CA MET A 188 14.21 2.50 -5.37
C MET A 188 13.53 1.12 -5.51
N PHE A 189 12.92 0.62 -4.44
CA PHE A 189 12.20 -0.65 -4.47
C PHE A 189 11.00 -0.60 -5.43
N HIS A 190 10.15 0.42 -5.32
CA HIS A 190 8.99 0.59 -6.19
C HIS A 190 9.39 0.88 -7.64
N PHE A 191 10.47 1.64 -7.85
CA PHE A 191 11.03 1.84 -9.19
C PHE A 191 11.51 0.52 -9.80
N GLY A 192 12.27 -0.27 -9.06
CA GLY A 192 12.72 -1.58 -9.50
C GLY A 192 11.57 -2.53 -9.82
N GLN A 193 10.52 -2.52 -9.00
CA GLN A 193 9.31 -3.32 -9.23
C GLN A 193 8.57 -2.88 -10.49
N PHE A 194 8.38 -1.56 -10.68
CA PHE A 194 7.77 -1.00 -11.89
C PHE A 194 8.58 -1.37 -13.14
N PHE A 195 9.90 -1.21 -13.08
CA PHE A 195 10.80 -1.55 -14.17
C PHE A 195 10.73 -3.04 -14.51
N TRP A 196 10.69 -3.91 -13.49
CA TRP A 196 10.52 -5.34 -13.67
C TRP A 196 9.19 -5.69 -14.36
N TRP A 197 8.08 -5.08 -13.93
CA TRP A 197 6.79 -5.28 -14.58
C TRP A 197 6.78 -4.82 -16.03
N LYS A 198 7.44 -3.69 -16.31
CA LYS A 198 7.58 -3.20 -17.68
C LYS A 198 8.40 -4.19 -18.53
N LEU A 199 9.52 -4.67 -18.03
CA LEU A 199 10.35 -5.66 -18.68
C LEU A 199 9.58 -6.96 -18.99
N GLN A 200 8.74 -7.41 -18.05
CA GLN A 200 7.86 -8.56 -18.26
C GLN A 200 6.79 -8.30 -19.32
N SER A 201 6.18 -7.13 -19.29
CA SER A 201 5.11 -6.78 -20.25
C SER A 201 5.62 -6.67 -21.69
N GLU A 202 6.88 -6.31 -21.87
CA GLU A 202 7.56 -6.26 -23.17
C GLU A 202 8.15 -7.62 -23.61
N GLY A 203 7.92 -8.67 -22.83
CA GLY A 203 8.35 -10.04 -23.18
C GLY A 203 9.83 -10.34 -22.92
N PHE A 204 10.57 -9.47 -22.23
CA PHE A 204 12.01 -9.63 -21.97
C PHE A 204 12.37 -10.54 -20.80
N SER A 205 11.38 -11.15 -20.13
CA SER A 205 11.61 -12.01 -18.95
C SER A 205 12.55 -13.19 -19.24
N GLU A 206 12.40 -13.82 -20.40
CA GLU A 206 13.25 -14.94 -20.82
C GLU A 206 14.68 -14.47 -21.07
N ARG A 207 14.87 -13.39 -21.82
CA ARG A 207 16.19 -12.80 -22.08
C ARG A 207 16.90 -12.41 -20.78
N TYR A 208 16.19 -11.82 -19.84
CA TYR A 208 16.75 -11.43 -18.55
C TYR A 208 17.27 -12.63 -17.75
N ARG A 209 16.63 -13.81 -17.90
CA ARG A 209 17.04 -15.04 -17.21
C ARG A 209 18.17 -15.78 -17.93
N SER A 210 18.15 -15.77 -19.26
CA SER A 210 19.04 -16.61 -20.09
C SER A 210 20.28 -15.88 -20.60
N GLU A 211 20.25 -14.53 -20.70
CA GLU A 211 21.35 -13.72 -21.24
C GLU A 211 21.99 -12.88 -20.12
N PRO A 212 23.17 -13.27 -19.58
CA PRO A 212 23.86 -12.53 -18.52
C PRO A 212 24.17 -11.07 -18.87
N ASP A 213 24.57 -10.80 -20.10
CA ASP A 213 24.89 -9.43 -20.56
C ASP A 213 23.68 -8.54 -20.59
N PHE A 214 22.52 -9.06 -21.02
CA PHE A 214 21.26 -8.33 -20.97
C PHE A 214 20.82 -8.07 -19.54
N ALA A 215 20.94 -9.05 -18.65
CA ALA A 215 20.65 -8.87 -17.22
C ALA A 215 21.56 -7.81 -16.59
N HIS A 216 22.83 -7.77 -16.98
CA HIS A 216 23.81 -6.77 -16.53
C HIS A 216 23.45 -5.37 -17.03
N LEU A 217 23.08 -5.25 -18.30
CA LEU A 217 22.59 -3.97 -18.87
C LEU A 217 21.38 -3.44 -18.11
N VAL A 218 20.38 -4.30 -17.85
CA VAL A 218 19.18 -3.94 -17.10
C VAL A 218 19.52 -3.45 -15.70
N LYS A 219 20.39 -4.13 -14.96
CA LYS A 219 20.84 -3.71 -13.63
C LYS A 219 21.57 -2.36 -13.65
N ARG A 220 22.39 -2.11 -14.67
CA ARG A 220 23.08 -0.83 -14.84
C ARG A 220 22.09 0.31 -15.13
N LEU A 221 21.08 0.07 -15.97
CA LEU A 221 20.03 1.06 -16.24
C LEU A 221 19.24 1.41 -14.98
N LEU A 222 18.92 0.41 -14.14
CA LEU A 222 18.30 0.64 -12.85
C LEU A 222 19.17 1.50 -11.93
N ALA A 223 20.47 1.24 -11.88
CA ALA A 223 21.41 1.98 -11.04
C ALA A 223 21.63 3.43 -11.50
N LEU A 224 21.32 3.79 -12.75
CA LEU A 224 21.43 5.16 -13.25
C LEU A 224 20.29 6.08 -12.79
N ALA A 225 19.20 5.51 -12.22
CA ALA A 225 18.05 6.26 -11.75
C ALA A 225 18.22 6.78 -10.31
N PHE A 226 19.26 6.38 -9.61
CA PHE A 226 19.59 6.70 -8.22
C PHE A 226 21.10 6.94 -8.09
#